data_85cd55def7018c3350f27b32ddef2865
#
_entry.id   85cd55def7018c3350f27b32ddef2865
#
_cell.length_a   1.000
_cell.length_b   1.000
_cell.length_c   1.000
_cell.angle_alpha   90.00
_cell.angle_beta   90.00
_cell.angle_gamma   90.00
#
_symmetry.space_group_name_H-M   'P 1'
#
loop_
_entity.id
_entity.type
_entity.pdbx_description
1 polymer ?
#
loop_
_entity_poly.entity_id
_entity_poly.type
_entity_poly.pdbx_seq_one_letter_code
_entity_poly.pdbx_strand_id
1 'polypeptide(L)'
;MSAHSNVSETNGYVEFEVQIDSVRDFTTQSLNIGDVVYDSQNEVCLGEIVSKRSEPEKKHITKADGTIVLAEMPERHKLFITIGSKARINDSGIYVGGTKPVIKYQNIEMETQKNKFQGKVSSVSVK
;
A
#
# COMPACT_ATOMS: atom_id res chain seq x y z
N MET A 1 0.07 39.38 1.81
CA MET A 1 0.29 38.66 1.73
C MET A 1 0.46 38.14 1.57
N SER A 2 0.66 37.64 1.52
CA SER A 2 0.84 36.79 1.43
C SER A 2 1.30 36.24 1.14
N ALA A 3 1.73 36.28 1.26
CA ALA A 3 2.29 35.63 0.70
C ALA A 3 2.63 34.53 0.94
N HIS A 4 2.39 33.94 1.28
CA HIS A 4 2.64 32.80 1.31
C HIS A 4 2.36 32.09 0.48
N SER A 5 1.99 32.48 0.13
CA SER A 5 1.70 31.84 -0.72
C SER A 5 2.64 31.33 -1.57
N ASN A 6 3.55 31.53 -1.51
CA ASN A 6 4.56 30.92 -2.04
C ASN A 6 4.52 29.52 -1.86
N VAL A 7 3.62 29.00 -1.35
CA VAL A 7 3.55 27.60 -1.19
C VAL A 7 3.28 26.93 -2.50
N SER A 8 4.17 26.06 -2.89
CA SER A 8 4.03 25.27 -4.12
C SER A 8 3.06 24.11 -3.90
N GLU A 9 1.91 24.41 -3.38
CA GLU A 9 0.93 23.36 -3.12
C GLU A 9 0.02 23.16 -4.32
N THR A 10 -0.14 21.90 -4.71
CA THR A 10 -0.98 21.49 -5.83
C THR A 10 -1.91 20.39 -5.38
N ASN A 11 -3.13 20.40 -5.86
CA ASN A 11 -4.01 19.26 -5.70
C ASN A 11 -3.86 18.37 -6.92
N GLY A 12 -3.76 17.07 -6.71
CA GLY A 12 -3.56 16.12 -7.79
C GLY A 12 -4.08 14.75 -7.43
N TYR A 13 -3.84 13.82 -8.33
CA TYR A 13 -4.20 12.43 -8.12
C TYR A 13 -2.90 11.62 -8.03
N VAL A 14 -2.83 10.76 -7.03
CA VAL A 14 -1.65 9.91 -6.84
C VAL A 14 -2.09 8.46 -6.76
N GLU A 15 -1.18 7.58 -7.15
CA GLU A 15 -1.33 6.15 -6.93
C GLU A 15 -0.11 5.67 -6.16
N PHE A 16 -0.35 4.91 -5.11
CA PHE A 16 0.76 4.32 -4.36
C PHE A 16 0.50 2.82 -4.20
N GLU A 17 1.57 2.06 -4.40
CA GLU A 17 1.51 0.62 -4.26
C GLU A 17 1.90 0.22 -2.86
N VAL A 18 1.14 -0.69 -2.28
CA VAL A 18 1.38 -1.21 -0.94
C VAL A 18 1.61 -2.70 -1.05
N GLN A 19 2.70 -3.17 -0.44
CA GLN A 19 3.06 -4.57 -0.37
C GLN A 19 2.63 -5.15 0.96
N ILE A 20 1.88 -6.25 0.89
CA ILE A 20 1.39 -6.97 2.06
C ILE A 20 1.96 -8.36 2.01
N ASP A 21 2.77 -8.73 3.01
CA ASP A 21 3.47 -10.01 3.01
C ASP A 21 2.66 -11.10 3.70
N SER A 22 2.87 -12.33 3.26
CA SER A 22 2.35 -13.55 3.89
C SER A 22 0.85 -13.55 4.12
N VAL A 23 0.09 -13.03 3.13
CA VAL A 23 -1.37 -13.06 3.22
C VAL A 23 -1.91 -14.42 2.79
N ARG A 24 -3.03 -14.79 3.36
CA ARG A 24 -3.73 -16.01 2.98
C ARG A 24 -4.64 -15.74 1.78
N ASP A 25 -4.98 -16.82 1.08
CA ASP A 25 -5.84 -16.74 -0.11
C ASP A 25 -7.11 -15.96 0.15
N PHE A 26 -7.76 -16.23 1.27
CA PHE A 26 -9.06 -15.63 1.53
C PHE A 26 -8.93 -14.09 1.71
N THR A 27 -7.83 -13.63 2.30
CA THR A 27 -7.57 -12.20 2.42
C THR A 27 -7.34 -11.57 1.04
N THR A 28 -6.56 -12.27 0.20
CA THR A 28 -6.33 -11.82 -1.16
C THR A 28 -7.64 -11.68 -1.94
N GLN A 29 -8.56 -12.63 -1.75
CA GLN A 29 -9.86 -12.61 -2.45
C GLN A 29 -10.83 -11.58 -1.90
N SER A 30 -10.67 -11.17 -0.65
CA SER A 30 -11.58 -10.24 0.00
C SER A 30 -11.20 -8.77 -0.18
N LEU A 31 -10.01 -8.49 -0.71
CA LEU A 31 -9.60 -7.13 -1.07
C LEU A 31 -9.82 -6.95 -2.56
N ASN A 32 -10.75 -6.09 -2.94
CA ASN A 32 -11.20 -5.96 -4.32
C ASN A 32 -10.99 -4.56 -4.87
N ILE A 33 -10.83 -4.48 -6.19
CA ILE A 33 -10.77 -3.19 -6.88
C ILE A 33 -12.07 -2.44 -6.58
N GLY A 34 -11.95 -1.18 -6.20
CA GLY A 34 -13.06 -0.33 -5.80
C GLY A 34 -13.27 -0.24 -4.29
N ASP A 35 -12.64 -1.11 -3.51
CA ASP A 35 -12.75 -1.04 -2.06
C ASP A 35 -12.06 0.21 -1.54
N VAL A 36 -12.73 0.90 -0.62
CA VAL A 36 -12.17 2.09 0.03
C VAL A 36 -11.29 1.64 1.18
N VAL A 37 -10.11 2.22 1.27
CA VAL A 37 -9.10 1.88 2.27
C VAL A 37 -8.93 3.05 3.22
N TYR A 38 -8.93 2.76 4.52
CA TYR A 38 -8.74 3.74 5.59
C TYR A 38 -7.49 3.42 6.38
N ASP A 39 -6.88 4.47 6.94
CA ASP A 39 -5.84 4.32 7.95
C ASP A 39 -6.54 3.88 9.23
N SER A 40 -6.23 2.69 9.74
CA SER A 40 -6.94 2.15 10.89
C SER A 40 -6.62 2.86 12.20
N GLN A 41 -5.52 3.60 12.27
CA GLN A 41 -5.16 4.32 13.48
C GLN A 41 -5.82 5.68 13.57
N ASN A 42 -5.94 6.37 12.43
CA ASN A 42 -6.42 7.76 12.39
C ASN A 42 -7.76 7.92 11.68
N GLU A 43 -8.29 6.83 11.15
CA GLU A 43 -9.56 6.82 10.40
C GLU A 43 -9.56 7.77 9.20
N VAL A 44 -8.39 8.02 8.64
CA VAL A 44 -8.25 8.86 7.45
C VAL A 44 -8.45 8.01 6.21
N CYS A 45 -9.23 8.48 5.26
CA CYS A 45 -9.41 7.79 3.99
C CYS A 45 -8.13 7.87 3.17
N LEU A 46 -7.57 6.71 2.83
CA LEU A 46 -6.35 6.64 2.02
C LEU A 46 -6.63 6.63 0.53
N GLY A 47 -7.86 6.26 0.14
CA GLY A 47 -8.25 6.15 -1.26
C GLY A 47 -8.96 4.85 -1.53
N GLU A 48 -8.96 4.42 -2.80
CA GLU A 48 -9.58 3.17 -3.17
C GLU A 48 -8.61 2.29 -3.96
N ILE A 49 -8.82 0.99 -3.90
CA ILE A 49 -7.99 0.03 -4.61
C ILE A 49 -8.31 0.14 -6.09
N VAL A 50 -7.30 0.47 -6.90
CA VAL A 50 -7.46 0.58 -8.35
C VAL A 50 -6.79 -0.56 -9.09
N SER A 51 -5.91 -1.31 -8.42
CA SER A 51 -5.21 -2.44 -9.02
C SER A 51 -4.77 -3.39 -7.93
N LYS A 52 -4.68 -4.66 -8.27
CA LYS A 52 -4.29 -5.71 -7.34
C LYS A 52 -3.54 -6.79 -8.10
N ARG A 53 -2.43 -7.26 -7.53
CA ARG A 53 -1.75 -8.46 -8.03
C ARG A 53 -1.17 -9.24 -6.87
N SER A 54 -1.01 -10.53 -7.06
CA SER A 54 -0.42 -11.38 -6.01
C SER A 54 0.66 -12.26 -6.62
N GLU A 55 1.62 -12.61 -5.77
CA GLU A 55 2.69 -13.54 -6.10
C GLU A 55 2.78 -14.58 -5.01
N PRO A 56 3.15 -15.82 -5.33
CA PRO A 56 3.39 -16.81 -4.29
C PRO A 56 4.50 -16.34 -3.35
N GLU A 57 4.32 -16.55 -2.06
CA GLU A 57 5.36 -16.28 -1.09
C GLU A 57 6.41 -17.39 -1.18
N LYS A 58 7.69 -17.05 -1.07
CA LYS A 58 8.79 -17.99 -1.23
C LYS A 58 9.73 -17.92 -0.03
N LYS A 59 10.36 -19.04 0.28
CA LYS A 59 11.39 -19.06 1.31
C LYS A 59 12.55 -19.94 0.87
N HIS A 60 13.71 -19.71 1.45
CA HIS A 60 14.90 -20.53 1.20
C HIS A 60 14.80 -21.81 2.01
N ILE A 61 15.02 -22.94 1.36
CA ILE A 61 15.02 -24.26 1.98
C ILE A 61 16.38 -24.89 1.74
N THR A 62 17.00 -25.39 2.81
CA THR A 62 18.25 -26.14 2.70
C THR A 62 17.93 -27.60 2.49
N LYS A 63 18.41 -28.18 1.39
CA LYS A 63 18.25 -29.58 1.10
C LYS A 63 19.25 -30.42 1.88
N ALA A 64 19.04 -31.75 1.92
CA ALA A 64 19.91 -32.68 2.62
C ALA A 64 21.37 -32.64 2.13
N ASP A 65 21.58 -32.30 0.86
CA ASP A 65 22.92 -32.19 0.27
C ASP A 65 23.60 -30.85 0.53
N GLY A 66 22.97 -29.98 1.31
CA GLY A 66 23.51 -28.64 1.62
C GLY A 66 23.12 -27.56 0.60
N THR A 67 22.44 -27.91 -0.48
CA THR A 67 22.01 -26.95 -1.48
C THR A 67 20.83 -26.13 -0.95
N ILE A 68 20.85 -24.81 -1.21
CA ILE A 68 19.76 -23.93 -0.82
C ILE A 68 18.90 -23.65 -2.07
N VAL A 69 17.60 -23.87 -1.95
CA VAL A 69 16.66 -23.59 -3.03
C VAL A 69 15.58 -22.63 -2.55
N LEU A 70 15.03 -21.88 -3.49
CA LEU A 70 13.90 -21.01 -3.23
C LEU A 70 12.63 -21.78 -3.55
N ALA A 71 11.74 -21.93 -2.56
CA ALA A 71 10.52 -22.70 -2.72
C ALA A 71 9.30 -21.86 -2.35
N GLU A 72 8.18 -22.13 -3.02
CA GLU A 72 6.91 -21.46 -2.73
C GLU A 72 6.35 -21.98 -1.42
N MET A 73 5.75 -21.07 -0.65
CA MET A 73 5.03 -21.40 0.58
C MET A 73 3.57 -21.62 0.23
N PRO A 74 3.02 -22.83 0.50
CA PRO A 74 1.61 -23.09 0.21
C PRO A 74 0.69 -22.12 0.94
N GLU A 75 -0.38 -21.69 0.28
CA GLU A 75 -1.43 -20.85 0.86
C GLU A 75 -0.96 -19.49 1.37
N ARG A 76 0.25 -19.08 1.02
CA ARG A 76 0.77 -17.76 1.39
C ARG A 76 1.12 -16.98 0.13
N HIS A 77 0.78 -15.71 0.14
CA HIS A 77 1.00 -14.83 -1.00
C HIS A 77 1.59 -13.50 -0.54
N LYS A 78 2.32 -12.89 -1.44
CA LYS A 78 2.70 -11.49 -1.32
C LYS A 78 1.70 -10.72 -2.19
N LEU A 79 0.98 -9.83 -1.56
CA LEU A 79 -0.09 -9.09 -2.24
C LEU A 79 0.36 -7.65 -2.47
N PHE A 80 0.14 -7.16 -3.68
CA PHE A 80 0.41 -5.77 -4.03
C PHE A 80 -0.90 -5.12 -4.42
N ILE A 81 -1.29 -4.09 -3.70
CA ILE A 81 -2.46 -3.30 -4.06
C ILE A 81 -2.02 -1.89 -4.40
N THR A 82 -2.63 -1.32 -5.42
CA THR A 82 -2.40 0.07 -5.79
C THR A 82 -3.60 0.86 -5.33
N ILE A 83 -3.35 1.88 -4.53
CA ILE A 83 -4.40 2.75 -3.98
C ILE A 83 -4.33 4.07 -4.71
N GLY A 84 -5.46 4.48 -5.29
CA GLY A 84 -5.58 5.75 -5.98
C GLY A 84 -6.31 6.75 -5.10
N SER A 85 -5.82 7.97 -5.03
CA SER A 85 -6.39 8.99 -4.17
C SER A 85 -6.12 10.39 -4.70
N LYS A 86 -7.05 11.28 -4.41
CA LYS A 86 -6.76 12.70 -4.53
C LYS A 86 -5.78 13.06 -3.43
N ALA A 87 -4.83 13.90 -3.75
CA ALA A 87 -3.76 14.23 -2.82
C ALA A 87 -3.41 15.70 -2.89
N ARG A 88 -2.88 16.18 -1.78
CA ARG A 88 -2.29 17.51 -1.66
C ARG A 88 -0.78 17.33 -1.77
N ILE A 89 -0.17 18.03 -2.67
CA ILE A 89 1.26 17.88 -2.99
C ILE A 89 1.94 19.21 -2.76
N ASN A 90 2.99 19.20 -1.95
CA ASN A 90 3.78 20.41 -1.69
C ASN A 90 5.24 20.02 -1.43
N ASP A 91 6.06 21.00 -1.03
CA ASP A 91 7.48 20.78 -0.80
C ASP A 91 7.77 19.79 0.32
N SER A 92 6.85 19.62 1.26
CA SER A 92 7.05 18.68 2.36
C SER A 92 6.59 17.27 2.04
N GLY A 93 5.87 17.07 0.95
CA GLY A 93 5.49 15.72 0.54
C GLY A 93 4.10 15.62 -0.09
N ILE A 94 3.61 14.40 -0.08
CA ILE A 94 2.31 14.02 -0.65
C ILE A 94 1.41 13.60 0.50
N TYR A 95 0.23 14.19 0.57
CA TYR A 95 -0.71 13.93 1.66
C TYR A 95 -2.06 13.48 1.10
N VAL A 96 -2.56 12.36 1.60
CA VAL A 96 -3.88 11.83 1.24
C VAL A 96 -4.83 12.02 2.43
N GLY A 97 -6.14 12.05 2.13
CA GLY A 97 -7.15 12.24 3.17
C GLY A 97 -6.99 13.56 3.92
N GLY A 98 -6.31 14.52 3.32
CA GLY A 98 -6.06 15.83 3.90
C GLY A 98 -4.80 15.93 4.73
N THR A 99 -4.44 14.90 5.48
CA THR A 99 -3.36 15.01 6.48
C THR A 99 -2.36 13.87 6.51
N LYS A 100 -2.66 12.74 5.89
CA LYS A 100 -1.81 11.55 6.01
C LYS A 100 -0.68 11.59 4.98
N PRO A 101 0.58 11.70 5.40
CA PRO A 101 1.70 11.67 4.44
C PRO A 101 1.88 10.26 3.88
N VAL A 102 2.23 10.18 2.61
CA VAL A 102 2.53 8.92 1.94
C VAL A 102 4.00 8.95 1.53
N ILE A 103 4.79 8.06 2.10
CA ILE A 103 6.23 8.02 1.92
C ILE A 103 6.64 6.61 1.56
N LYS A 104 7.54 6.48 0.58
CA LYS A 104 8.06 5.17 0.18
C LYS A 104 8.70 4.47 1.38
N TYR A 105 8.43 3.18 1.52
CA TYR A 105 8.89 2.29 2.59
C TYR A 105 8.19 2.50 3.94
N GLN A 106 7.19 3.34 4.00
CA GLN A 106 6.40 3.53 5.21
C GLN A 106 5.51 2.32 5.46
N ASN A 107 5.38 1.93 6.73
CA ASN A 107 4.41 0.93 7.13
C ASN A 107 3.11 1.62 7.50
N ILE A 108 2.00 1.11 7.02
CA ILE A 108 0.68 1.67 7.28
C ILE A 108 -0.25 0.55 7.73
N GLU A 109 -0.96 0.76 8.83
CA GLU A 109 -2.05 -0.11 9.24
C GLU A 109 -3.32 0.37 8.57
N MET A 110 -3.95 -0.52 7.83
CA MET A 110 -5.06 -0.18 6.95
C MET A 110 -6.27 -1.03 7.24
N GLU A 111 -7.44 -0.52 6.86
CA GLU A 111 -8.66 -1.32 6.94
C GLU A 111 -9.61 -1.00 5.79
N THR A 112 -10.37 -2.01 5.42
CA THR A 112 -11.54 -1.88 4.56
C THR A 112 -12.75 -2.32 5.37
N GLN A 113 -13.91 -2.39 4.78
CA GLN A 113 -15.10 -2.88 5.48
C GLN A 113 -14.93 -4.31 5.98
N LYS A 114 -14.08 -5.11 5.32
CA LYS A 114 -13.98 -6.55 5.60
C LYS A 114 -12.70 -6.95 6.30
N ASN A 115 -11.65 -6.16 6.18
CA ASN A 115 -10.32 -6.57 6.62
C ASN A 115 -9.55 -5.47 7.30
N LYS A 116 -8.68 -5.86 8.24
CA LYS A 116 -7.60 -5.02 8.73
C LYS A 116 -6.30 -5.68 8.33
N PHE A 117 -5.35 -4.88 7.88
CA PHE A 117 -4.07 -5.40 7.42
C PHE A 117 -3.01 -4.33 7.50
N GLN A 118 -1.76 -4.76 7.46
CA GLN A 118 -0.62 -3.87 7.49
C GLN A 118 0.17 -4.06 6.21
N GLY A 119 0.63 -2.98 5.62
CA GLY A 119 1.43 -3.04 4.42
C GLY A 119 2.51 -1.97 4.42
N LYS A 120 3.44 -2.14 3.49
CA LYS A 120 4.55 -1.20 3.29
C LYS A 120 4.39 -0.54 1.93
N VAL A 121 4.50 0.77 1.90
CA VAL A 121 4.45 1.52 0.63
C VAL A 121 5.69 1.18 -0.19
N SER A 122 5.49 0.57 -1.35
CA SER A 122 6.61 0.18 -2.22
C SER A 122 6.90 1.22 -3.29
N SER A 123 5.91 2.00 -3.69
CA SER A 123 6.12 3.07 -4.66
C SER A 123 5.02 4.12 -4.57
N VAL A 124 5.32 5.33 -5.01
CA VAL A 124 4.35 6.43 -5.07
C VAL A 124 4.52 7.11 -6.42
N SER A 125 3.41 7.32 -7.13
CA SER A 125 3.40 7.99 -8.43
C SER A 125 2.37 9.10 -8.44
N VAL A 126 2.77 10.26 -8.90
CA VAL A 126 1.85 11.36 -9.16
C VAL A 126 1.34 11.21 -10.58
N LYS A 127 0.05 11.28 -10.76
CA LYS A 127 -0.59 11.09 -12.07
C LYS A 127 -1.06 12.41 -12.69
#